data_6d47881d774362a8f5347edccadf2f2d
#
_entry.id   6d47881d774362a8f5347edccadf2f2d
#
_cell.length_a   1.000
_cell.length_b   1.000
_cell.length_c   1.000
_cell.angle_alpha   90.00
_cell.angle_beta   90.00
_cell.angle_gamma   90.00
#
_symmetry.space_group_name_H-M   'P 1'
#
loop_
_entity.id
_entity.type
_entity.pdbx_description
1 polymer ?
#
loop_
_entity_poly.entity_id
_entity_poly.type
_entity_poly.pdbx_seq_one_letter_code
_entity_poly.pdbx_strand_id
1 'polypeptide(L)'
;MRKIKKDDDVIVITGKDKGNRGNVLSVLGDYLTVSGINKVKKHQKPNPVKGVEGGIVDMEKPIHISNVAIYNAAAKKADRVGIKELKDGHKVRFFKSSGEVIDV
;
A
#
# COMPACT_ATOMS: atom_id res chain seq x y z
N MET A 1 10.30 1.76 -13.15
CA MET A 1 8.94 1.34 -12.78
C MET A 1 8.91 0.89 -11.33
N ARG A 2 7.94 1.34 -10.57
CA ARG A 2 7.81 0.95 -9.15
C ARG A 2 7.13 -0.40 -9.02
N LYS A 3 7.55 -1.19 -8.05
CA LYS A 3 6.94 -2.50 -7.76
C LYS A 3 5.60 -2.37 -7.04
N ILE A 4 5.38 -1.29 -6.29
CA ILE A 4 4.13 -0.99 -5.58
C ILE A 4 3.64 0.38 -6.02
N LYS A 5 2.37 0.45 -6.40
CA LYS A 5 1.73 1.67 -6.91
C LYS A 5 0.44 1.95 -6.14
N LYS A 6 -0.10 3.17 -6.33
CA LYS A 6 -1.43 3.53 -5.84
C LYS A 6 -2.47 2.52 -6.32
N ASP A 7 -3.43 2.23 -5.46
CA ASP A 7 -4.54 1.29 -5.65
C ASP A 7 -4.15 -0.19 -5.62
N ASP A 8 -2.87 -0.51 -5.39
CA ASP A 8 -2.45 -1.91 -5.23
C ASP A 8 -2.99 -2.51 -3.93
N ASP A 9 -3.32 -3.80 -3.98
CA ASP A 9 -3.67 -4.58 -2.79
C ASP A 9 -2.36 -5.09 -2.17
N VAL A 10 -2.11 -4.68 -0.94
CA VAL A 10 -0.87 -5.03 -0.24
C VAL A 10 -1.16 -5.67 1.11
N ILE A 11 -0.19 -6.40 1.62
CA ILE A 11 -0.23 -7.00 2.95
C ILE A 11 1.01 -6.58 3.73
N VAL A 12 0.84 -6.26 5.00
CA VAL A 12 1.95 -5.91 5.89
C VAL A 12 2.69 -7.16 6.29
N ILE A 13 4.01 -7.16 6.10
CA ILE A 13 4.85 -8.34 6.35
C ILE A 13 5.64 -8.26 7.66
N THR A 14 5.66 -7.11 8.31
CA THR A 14 6.38 -6.93 9.58
C THR A 14 5.73 -5.83 10.42
N GLY A 15 6.01 -5.82 11.71
CA GLY A 15 5.50 -4.81 12.64
C GLY A 15 4.16 -5.18 13.27
N LYS A 16 3.54 -4.21 13.94
CA LYS A 16 2.29 -4.42 14.68
C LYS A 16 1.11 -4.83 13.81
N ASP A 17 1.10 -4.41 12.55
CA ASP A 17 0.02 -4.69 11.61
C ASP A 17 0.29 -5.90 10.70
N LYS A 18 1.32 -6.70 11.02
CA LYS A 18 1.69 -7.88 10.24
C LYS A 18 0.47 -8.76 9.96
N GLY A 19 0.29 -9.11 8.69
CA GLY A 19 -0.82 -9.94 8.25
C GLY A 19 -2.07 -9.16 7.83
N ASN A 20 -2.13 -7.86 8.10
CA ASN A 20 -3.25 -7.04 7.70
C ASN A 20 -3.10 -6.61 6.25
N ARG A 21 -4.23 -6.55 5.53
CA ARG A 21 -4.28 -6.15 4.12
C ARG A 21 -4.91 -4.77 3.98
N GLY A 22 -4.57 -4.09 2.91
CA GLY A 22 -5.19 -2.83 2.57
C GLY A 22 -4.81 -2.40 1.16
N ASN A 23 -5.42 -1.30 0.71
CA ASN A 23 -5.11 -0.72 -0.59
C ASN A 23 -4.20 0.49 -0.43
N VAL A 24 -3.25 0.65 -1.34
CA VAL A 24 -2.36 1.80 -1.34
C VAL A 24 -3.13 3.04 -1.72
N LEU A 25 -3.18 4.01 -0.80
CA LEU A 25 -3.86 5.30 -1.02
C LEU A 25 -2.95 6.31 -1.70
N SER A 26 -1.66 6.30 -1.34
CA SER A 26 -0.67 7.20 -1.94
C SER A 26 0.73 6.63 -1.78
N VAL A 27 1.63 7.07 -2.66
CA VAL A 27 3.06 6.71 -2.63
C VAL A 27 3.85 8.02 -2.63
N LEU A 28 4.74 8.17 -1.66
CA LEU A 28 5.62 9.33 -1.55
C LEU A 28 7.04 8.84 -1.23
N GLY A 29 7.90 8.82 -2.25
CA GLY A 29 9.26 8.28 -2.08
C GLY A 29 9.22 6.81 -1.67
N ASP A 30 9.84 6.50 -0.53
CA ASP A 30 9.89 5.13 0.00
C ASP A 30 8.79 4.84 1.01
N TYR A 31 7.79 5.72 1.13
CA TYR A 31 6.70 5.57 2.08
C TYR A 31 5.37 5.45 1.36
N LEU A 32 4.50 4.62 1.93
CA LEU A 32 3.15 4.39 1.42
C LEU A 32 2.14 4.71 2.50
N THR A 33 1.00 5.25 2.10
CA THR A 33 -0.19 5.29 2.96
C THR A 33 -1.13 4.19 2.49
N VAL A 34 -1.49 3.29 3.40
CA VAL A 34 -2.33 2.12 3.10
C VAL A 34 -3.59 2.19 3.94
N SER A 35 -4.74 1.95 3.31
CA SER A 35 -6.03 2.03 4.00
C SER A 35 -6.10 1.02 5.15
N GLY A 36 -6.52 1.50 6.33
CA GLY A 36 -6.66 0.66 7.51
C GLY A 36 -5.38 0.19 8.17
N ILE A 37 -4.22 0.61 7.66
CA ILE A 37 -2.90 0.19 8.15
C ILE A 37 -2.19 1.35 8.83
N ASN A 38 -1.44 1.01 9.89
CA ASN A 38 -0.63 1.97 10.65
C ASN A 38 -1.45 3.17 11.13
N LYS A 39 -2.66 2.91 11.61
CA LYS A 39 -3.55 3.94 12.12
C LYS A 39 -3.01 4.52 13.41
N VAL A 40 -3.10 5.84 13.52
CA VAL A 40 -2.81 6.58 14.73
C VAL A 40 -3.97 7.48 15.06
N LYS A 41 -4.17 7.75 16.35
CA LYS A 41 -5.16 8.71 16.81
C LYS A 41 -4.51 10.07 16.92
N LYS A 42 -5.12 11.06 16.31
CA LYS A 42 -4.61 12.43 16.31
C LYS A 42 -5.65 13.36 16.91
N HIS A 43 -5.21 14.20 17.85
CA HIS A 43 -6.03 15.30 18.35
C HIS A 43 -6.13 16.39 17.30
N GLN A 44 -7.35 16.70 16.90
CA GLN A 44 -7.62 17.75 15.93
C GLN A 44 -8.15 18.99 16.66
N LYS A 45 -7.51 20.12 16.43
CA LYS A 45 -7.97 21.39 17.00
C LYS A 45 -9.21 21.89 16.26
N PRO A 46 -10.18 22.50 16.97
CA PRO A 46 -11.33 23.11 16.31
C PRO A 46 -10.89 24.21 15.35
N ASN A 47 -11.56 24.30 14.20
CA ASN A 47 -11.35 25.37 13.25
C ASN A 47 -12.71 25.93 12.82
N PRO A 48 -13.21 26.97 13.52
CA PRO A 48 -14.54 27.52 13.24
C PRO A 48 -14.66 28.13 11.85
N VAL A 49 -13.57 28.63 11.28
CA VAL A 49 -13.58 29.20 9.93
C VAL A 49 -13.87 28.15 8.86
N LYS A 50 -13.34 26.95 9.05
CA LYS A 50 -13.55 25.81 8.13
C LYS A 50 -14.69 24.89 8.56
N GLY A 51 -15.34 25.16 9.68
CA GLY A 51 -16.39 24.32 10.22
C GLY A 51 -15.88 22.97 10.74
N VAL A 52 -14.60 22.86 11.08
CA VAL A 52 -14.01 21.63 11.61
C VAL A 52 -14.17 21.58 13.11
N GLU A 53 -14.77 20.50 13.62
CA GLU A 53 -14.85 20.27 15.05
C GLU A 53 -13.55 19.62 15.55
N GLY A 54 -13.16 19.99 16.78
CA GLY A 54 -12.04 19.35 17.43
C GLY A 54 -12.37 17.93 17.89
N GLY A 55 -11.37 17.12 18.14
CA GLY A 55 -11.55 15.78 18.64
C GLY A 55 -10.38 14.87 18.34
N ILE A 56 -10.60 13.58 18.51
CA ILE A 56 -9.64 12.54 18.18
C ILE A 56 -10.10 11.87 16.88
N VAL A 57 -9.23 11.89 15.87
CA VAL A 57 -9.51 11.25 14.57
C VAL A 57 -8.48 10.16 14.31
N ASP A 58 -8.93 9.10 13.67
CA ASP A 58 -8.04 8.04 13.20
C ASP A 58 -7.43 8.46 11.86
N MET A 59 -6.12 8.33 11.75
CA MET A 59 -5.40 8.65 10.52
C MET A 59 -4.47 7.51 10.16
N GLU A 60 -4.34 7.21 8.88
CA GLU A 60 -3.32 6.30 8.38
C GLU A 60 -2.00 7.05 8.29
N LYS A 61 -1.00 6.58 9.04
CA LYS A 61 0.36 7.10 8.98
C LYS A 61 1.15 6.37 7.89
N PRO A 62 2.04 7.05 7.16
CA PRO A 62 2.85 6.37 6.14
C PRO A 62 3.68 5.24 6.72
N ILE A 63 3.81 4.16 5.95
CA ILE A 63 4.61 2.99 6.29
C ILE A 63 5.69 2.82 5.23
N HIS A 64 6.88 2.39 5.65
CA HIS A 64 7.99 2.18 4.72
C HIS A 64 7.68 1.03 3.75
N ILE A 65 8.05 1.19 2.50
CA ILE A 65 7.77 0.23 1.43
C ILE A 65 8.31 -1.17 1.73
N SER A 66 9.42 -1.27 2.46
CA SER A 66 10.02 -2.56 2.84
C SER A 66 9.14 -3.38 3.79
N ASN A 67 8.17 -2.74 4.44
CA ASN A 67 7.30 -3.39 5.43
C ASN A 67 6.03 -3.98 4.82
N VAL A 68 5.83 -3.83 3.53
CA VAL A 68 4.66 -4.32 2.81
C VAL A 68 5.06 -5.11 1.58
N ALA A 69 4.16 -5.97 1.12
CA ALA A 69 4.32 -6.71 -0.13
C ALA A 69 2.99 -6.73 -0.86
N ILE A 70 3.04 -6.93 -2.18
CA ILE A 70 1.84 -7.12 -2.98
C ILE A 70 1.16 -8.42 -2.53
N TYR A 71 -0.15 -8.35 -2.34
CA TYR A 71 -0.92 -9.54 -1.99
C TYR A 71 -1.35 -10.27 -3.24
N ASN A 72 -0.98 -11.56 -3.32
CA ASN A 72 -1.41 -12.42 -4.41
C ASN A 72 -2.69 -13.15 -3.99
N ALA A 73 -3.83 -12.69 -4.49
CA ALA A 73 -5.12 -13.23 -4.11
C ALA A 73 -5.29 -14.71 -4.53
N ALA A 74 -4.70 -15.11 -5.64
CA ALA A 74 -4.76 -16.49 -6.10
C ALA A 74 -3.99 -17.44 -5.18
N ALA A 75 -2.84 -17.01 -4.69
CA ALA A 75 -2.03 -17.79 -3.74
C ALA A 75 -2.39 -17.52 -2.28
N LYS A 76 -3.20 -16.49 -2.01
CA LYS A 76 -3.61 -16.04 -0.66
C LYS A 76 -2.43 -15.73 0.24
N LYS A 77 -1.40 -15.09 -0.30
CA LYS A 77 -0.17 -14.76 0.45
C LYS A 77 0.52 -13.54 -0.15
N ALA A 78 1.45 -12.97 0.62
CA ALA A 78 2.39 -11.99 0.10
C ALA A 78 3.26 -12.63 -0.98
N ASP A 79 3.55 -11.88 -2.03
CA ASP A 79 4.36 -12.37 -3.13
C ASP A 79 5.38 -11.33 -3.55
N ARG A 80 6.49 -11.80 -4.08
CA ARG A 80 7.49 -10.93 -4.66
C ARG A 80 7.07 -10.52 -6.05
N VAL A 81 7.40 -9.29 -6.39
CA VAL A 81 7.08 -8.69 -7.68
C VAL A 81 8.36 -8.52 -8.49
N GLY A 82 8.35 -9.00 -9.71
CA GLY A 82 9.38 -8.72 -10.70
C GLY A 82 8.85 -7.81 -11.78
N ILE A 83 9.75 -7.26 -12.57
CA ILE A 83 9.41 -6.42 -13.72
C ILE A 83 9.94 -7.11 -14.96
N LYS A 84 9.09 -7.28 -15.98
CA LYS A 84 9.51 -7.83 -17.27
C LYS A 84 9.06 -6.92 -18.40
N GLU A 85 9.81 -6.98 -19.50
CA GLU A 85 9.51 -6.24 -20.71
C GLU A 85 8.76 -7.13 -21.69
N LEU A 86 7.65 -6.63 -22.20
CA LEU A 86 6.86 -7.30 -23.23
C LEU A 86 7.48 -7.08 -24.60
N LYS A 87 7.04 -7.83 -25.61
CA LYS A 87 7.53 -7.76 -26.99
C LYS A 87 7.37 -6.37 -27.61
N ASP A 88 6.39 -5.60 -27.16
CA ASP A 88 6.11 -4.25 -27.67
C ASP A 88 6.90 -3.16 -26.91
N GLY A 89 7.78 -3.55 -25.99
CA GLY A 89 8.58 -2.62 -25.21
C GLY A 89 7.96 -2.14 -23.92
N HIS A 90 6.73 -2.51 -23.62
CA HIS A 90 6.09 -2.17 -22.37
C HIS A 90 6.64 -3.00 -21.21
N LYS A 91 6.83 -2.35 -20.06
CA LYS A 91 7.23 -3.03 -18.84
C LYS A 91 6.00 -3.31 -17.99
N VAL A 92 5.90 -4.53 -17.48
CA VAL A 92 4.80 -4.95 -16.62
C VAL A 92 5.33 -5.62 -15.37
N ARG A 93 4.54 -5.57 -14.32
CA ARG A 93 4.84 -6.29 -13.08
C ARG A 93 4.26 -7.70 -13.14
N PHE A 94 4.95 -8.63 -12.52
CA PHE A 94 4.47 -10.01 -12.44
C PHE A 94 4.80 -10.62 -11.08
N PHE A 95 4.02 -11.62 -10.68
CA PHE A 95 4.30 -12.37 -9.47
C PHE A 95 5.41 -13.39 -9.75
N LYS A 96 6.49 -13.33 -8.97
CA LYS A 96 7.63 -14.24 -9.18
C LYS A 96 7.29 -15.69 -8.90
N SER A 97 6.34 -15.98 -8.01
CA SER A 97 5.95 -17.34 -7.68
C SER A 97 5.17 -18.05 -8.79
N SER A 98 4.35 -17.32 -9.53
CA SER A 98 3.48 -17.89 -10.56
C SER A 98 3.80 -17.42 -11.98
N GLY A 99 4.53 -16.33 -12.12
CA GLY A 99 4.78 -15.71 -13.42
C GLY A 99 3.58 -14.93 -13.97
N GLU A 100 2.50 -14.84 -13.21
CA GLU A 100 1.30 -14.13 -13.63
C GLU A 100 1.51 -12.63 -13.67
N VAL A 101 1.04 -11.99 -14.76
CA VAL A 101 1.15 -10.53 -14.92
C VAL A 101 0.14 -9.83 -14.03
N ILE A 102 0.63 -8.83 -13.28
CA ILE A 102 -0.22 -8.00 -12.40
C ILE A 102 -0.88 -6.88 -13.21
N ASP A 103 -0.09 -6.21 -14.03
CA ASP A 103 -0.57 -5.11 -14.88
C ASP A 103 -0.97 -5.67 -16.24
N VAL A 104 -2.18 -5.44 -16.61
CA VAL A 104 -2.71 -5.91 -17.90
C VAL A 104 -2.96 -4.70 -18.82
#